data_dd4afdef71d108408b0b4c5dbc760696
#
_entry.id   dd4afdef71d108408b0b4c5dbc760696
#
_cell.length_a   1.000
_cell.length_b   1.000
_cell.length_c   1.000
_cell.angle_alpha   90.00
_cell.angle_beta   90.00
_cell.angle_gamma   90.00
#
_symmetry.space_group_name_H-M   'P 1'
#
loop_
_entity.id
_entity.type
_entity.pdbx_description
1 polymer ?
#
loop_
_entity_poly.entity_id
_entity_poly.type
_entity_poly.pdbx_seq_one_letter_code
_entity_poly.pdbx_strand_id
1 'polypeptide(L)'
;TFNEIDVPPTLVSFAVDVASDKTMITPELKKAGNKLVLLKIERDAYDLPDYEKIMDQYHKFFEDVKAGRIVSAYALDGNGLAAAVSKMAFGNHKGVKIDAQVAKEDLFAADFGSIVAEVPADKVAELTIAGVVVGEVEDDAVLSYGDVKVTMEEALTAWKGTLEKVFKTVSGAEKNDGPAPESIEAQQAADGGTIDENGCYHAGSVYVCKHKVAKPRVFIPVFPGTNCEYDSTKAFERAGAEVDVKVFKNLTAEDIRDSVNIFAKAIDQAQIIMFPGGFS
;
A
#
# COMPACT_ATOMS: atom_id res chain seq x y z
N THR A 1 -3.84 17.93 23.16
CA THR A 1 -4.35 19.06 22.35
C THR A 1 -3.20 19.81 21.71
N PHE A 2 -3.39 20.27 20.50
CA PHE A 2 -2.47 21.17 19.83
C PHE A 2 -3.27 22.42 19.42
N ASN A 3 -2.98 23.56 20.08
CA ASN A 3 -3.77 24.78 20.01
C ASN A 3 -5.25 24.46 20.34
N GLU A 4 -6.17 24.73 19.40
CA GLU A 4 -7.62 24.48 19.52
C GLU A 4 -8.04 23.10 18.99
N ILE A 5 -7.08 22.29 18.56
CA ILE A 5 -7.35 20.95 18.02
C ILE A 5 -7.24 19.91 19.14
N ASP A 6 -8.32 19.19 19.38
CA ASP A 6 -8.31 18.04 20.27
C ASP A 6 -7.77 16.82 19.52
N VAL A 7 -6.59 16.36 19.92
CA VAL A 7 -5.99 15.13 19.39
C VAL A 7 -6.49 13.97 20.26
N PRO A 8 -7.20 13.00 19.68
CA PRO A 8 -7.66 11.83 20.43
C PRO A 8 -6.46 11.01 20.93
N PRO A 9 -6.58 10.34 22.08
CA PRO A 9 -5.58 9.39 22.53
C PRO A 9 -5.39 8.33 21.45
N THR A 10 -4.16 8.17 20.99
CA THR A 10 -3.83 7.24 19.89
C THR A 10 -2.76 6.28 20.34
N LEU A 11 -3.06 4.97 20.26
CA LEU A 11 -2.08 3.90 20.43
C LEU A 11 -1.65 3.40 19.05
N VAL A 12 -0.37 3.39 18.79
CA VAL A 12 0.21 2.89 17.55
C VAL A 12 1.07 1.67 17.86
N SER A 13 0.76 0.54 17.24
CA SER A 13 1.55 -0.70 17.33
C SER A 13 2.26 -0.95 16.01
N PHE A 14 3.54 -1.30 16.10
CA PHE A 14 4.35 -1.72 14.96
C PHE A 14 4.77 -3.16 15.14
N ALA A 15 4.58 -3.98 14.10
CA ALA A 15 5.10 -5.33 14.04
C ALA A 15 5.97 -5.48 12.78
N VAL A 16 7.14 -6.11 12.94
CA VAL A 16 8.07 -6.36 11.84
C VAL A 16 8.45 -7.83 11.86
N ASP A 17 8.33 -8.49 10.72
CA ASP A 17 8.76 -9.87 10.54
C ASP A 17 9.44 -10.06 9.18
N VAL A 18 10.15 -11.18 9.00
CA VAL A 18 10.84 -11.55 7.78
C VAL A 18 9.95 -12.48 6.97
N ALA A 19 9.61 -12.07 5.75
CA ALA A 19 8.83 -12.86 4.82
C ALA A 19 9.67 -13.30 3.61
N SER A 20 9.29 -14.42 2.99
CA SER A 20 9.84 -14.84 1.69
C SER A 20 8.87 -14.44 0.59
N ASP A 21 9.39 -13.88 -0.50
CA ASP A 21 8.65 -13.58 -1.72
C ASP A 21 7.90 -14.80 -2.29
N LYS A 22 8.46 -16.00 -2.09
CA LYS A 22 7.87 -17.27 -2.54
C LYS A 22 6.62 -17.69 -1.79
N THR A 23 6.39 -17.13 -0.60
CA THR A 23 5.26 -17.45 0.27
C THR A 23 4.30 -16.28 0.45
N MET A 24 4.50 -15.21 -0.32
CA MET A 24 3.59 -14.06 -0.29
C MET A 24 2.38 -14.31 -1.17
N ILE A 25 1.20 -14.00 -0.63
CA ILE A 25 -0.06 -13.92 -1.37
C ILE A 25 -0.58 -12.50 -1.28
N THR A 26 -1.35 -12.10 -2.26
CA THR A 26 -1.95 -10.77 -2.32
C THR A 26 -3.47 -10.85 -2.13
N PRO A 27 -4.15 -9.79 -1.67
CA PRO A 27 -5.54 -9.87 -1.27
C PRO A 27 -6.54 -9.94 -2.43
N GLU A 28 -6.17 -9.55 -3.65
CA GLU A 28 -7.12 -9.57 -4.77
C GLU A 28 -7.50 -10.99 -5.21
N LEU A 29 -8.76 -11.22 -5.57
CA LEU A 29 -9.29 -12.49 -6.06
C LEU A 29 -8.63 -12.88 -7.39
N LYS A 30 -8.33 -14.17 -7.54
CA LYS A 30 -7.53 -14.70 -8.66
C LYS A 30 -8.38 -15.32 -9.76
N LYS A 31 -9.29 -16.24 -9.41
CA LYS A 31 -9.92 -17.08 -10.43
C LYS A 31 -11.37 -17.42 -10.09
N ALA A 32 -12.27 -17.26 -11.06
CA ALA A 32 -13.63 -17.73 -10.95
C ALA A 32 -13.69 -19.25 -10.73
N GLY A 33 -14.67 -19.68 -9.95
CA GLY A 33 -14.84 -21.05 -9.49
C GLY A 33 -14.09 -21.41 -8.20
N ASN A 34 -13.13 -20.55 -7.77
CA ASN A 34 -12.50 -20.71 -6.47
C ASN A 34 -13.52 -20.43 -5.35
N LYS A 35 -13.32 -21.06 -4.21
CA LYS A 35 -14.18 -20.90 -3.04
C LYS A 35 -13.65 -19.86 -2.09
N LEU A 36 -14.54 -19.15 -1.44
CA LEU A 36 -14.23 -18.26 -0.32
C LEU A 36 -14.42 -19.03 0.97
N VAL A 37 -13.37 -19.17 1.74
CA VAL A 37 -13.35 -19.93 3.00
C VAL A 37 -13.06 -18.96 4.14
N LEU A 38 -13.96 -18.90 5.12
CA LEU A 38 -13.81 -18.09 6.32
C LEU A 38 -13.19 -18.92 7.45
N LEU A 39 -12.01 -18.52 7.89
CA LEU A 39 -11.41 -18.93 9.16
C LEU A 39 -11.91 -17.98 10.25
N LYS A 40 -12.93 -18.40 11.00
CA LYS A 40 -13.52 -17.62 12.09
C LYS A 40 -12.74 -17.85 13.39
N ILE A 41 -12.46 -16.77 14.10
CA ILE A 41 -11.78 -16.82 15.40
C ILE A 41 -12.79 -17.09 16.50
N GLU A 42 -12.51 -18.09 17.34
CA GLU A 42 -13.32 -18.37 18.53
C GLU A 42 -13.05 -17.35 19.61
N ARG A 43 -14.13 -16.89 20.28
CA ARG A 43 -14.08 -15.90 21.35
C ARG A 43 -14.86 -16.37 22.56
N ASP A 44 -14.43 -15.94 23.72
CA ASP A 44 -15.12 -16.21 24.97
C ASP A 44 -16.34 -15.28 25.21
N ALA A 45 -16.98 -15.41 26.37
CA ALA A 45 -18.15 -14.60 26.75
C ALA A 45 -17.81 -13.10 26.94
N TYR A 46 -16.55 -12.72 26.99
CA TYR A 46 -16.06 -11.36 27.10
C TYR A 46 -15.51 -10.82 25.78
N ASP A 47 -15.78 -11.54 24.69
CA ASP A 47 -15.28 -11.23 23.35
C ASP A 47 -13.74 -11.28 23.22
N LEU A 48 -13.07 -11.97 24.13
CA LEU A 48 -11.63 -12.20 24.05
C LEU A 48 -11.33 -13.45 23.23
N PRO A 49 -10.34 -13.37 22.33
CA PRO A 49 -9.96 -14.51 21.51
C PRO A 49 -9.23 -15.60 22.29
N ASP A 50 -9.44 -16.86 21.93
CA ASP A 50 -8.63 -17.98 22.40
C ASP A 50 -7.25 -17.96 21.71
N TYR A 51 -6.26 -17.38 22.37
CA TYR A 51 -4.93 -17.14 21.80
C TYR A 51 -4.19 -18.42 21.40
N GLU A 52 -4.38 -19.53 22.12
CA GLU A 52 -3.72 -20.80 21.78
C GLU A 52 -4.31 -21.38 20.50
N LYS A 53 -5.63 -21.40 20.38
CA LYS A 53 -6.32 -21.85 19.16
C LYS A 53 -6.01 -20.97 17.95
N ILE A 54 -5.97 -19.64 18.15
CA ILE A 54 -5.63 -18.71 17.07
C ILE A 54 -4.23 -19.02 16.54
N MET A 55 -3.24 -19.15 17.41
CA MET A 55 -1.87 -19.44 16.99
C MET A 55 -1.76 -20.75 16.21
N ASP A 56 -2.44 -21.80 16.65
CA ASP A 56 -2.51 -23.08 15.93
C ASP A 56 -3.14 -22.90 14.53
N GLN A 57 -4.27 -22.19 14.46
CA GLN A 57 -4.96 -21.96 13.19
C GLN A 57 -4.14 -21.05 12.24
N TYR A 58 -3.44 -20.05 12.74
CA TYR A 58 -2.59 -19.21 11.89
C TYR A 58 -1.35 -19.95 11.38
N HIS A 59 -0.76 -20.85 12.17
CA HIS A 59 0.28 -21.74 11.68
C HIS A 59 -0.23 -22.65 10.56
N LYS A 60 -1.40 -23.28 10.73
CA LYS A 60 -2.03 -24.09 9.69
C LYS A 60 -2.35 -23.26 8.44
N PHE A 61 -2.87 -22.05 8.62
CA PHE A 61 -3.12 -21.13 7.53
C PHE A 61 -1.86 -20.85 6.71
N PHE A 62 -0.75 -20.59 7.39
CA PHE A 62 0.54 -20.35 6.72
C PHE A 62 1.04 -21.59 5.98
N GLU A 63 0.87 -22.79 6.53
CA GLU A 63 1.19 -24.03 5.83
C GLU A 63 0.29 -24.25 4.61
N ASP A 64 -0.99 -23.86 4.68
CA ASP A 64 -1.90 -23.92 3.53
C ASP A 64 -1.49 -22.92 2.43
N VAL A 65 -1.00 -21.74 2.80
CA VAL A 65 -0.42 -20.75 1.86
C VAL A 65 0.84 -21.33 1.20
N LYS A 66 1.79 -21.86 1.98
CA LYS A 66 3.02 -22.45 1.43
C LYS A 66 2.77 -23.61 0.49
N ALA A 67 1.73 -24.38 0.75
CA ALA A 67 1.33 -25.50 -0.08
C ALA A 67 0.51 -25.10 -1.32
N GLY A 68 0.23 -23.79 -1.51
CA GLY A 68 -0.58 -23.29 -2.62
C GLY A 68 -2.06 -23.66 -2.54
N ARG A 69 -2.55 -24.04 -1.35
CA ARG A 69 -3.98 -24.30 -1.11
C ARG A 69 -4.77 -23.02 -0.93
N ILE A 70 -4.13 -21.96 -0.42
CA ILE A 70 -4.70 -20.61 -0.31
C ILE A 70 -3.93 -19.71 -1.28
N VAL A 71 -4.65 -19.00 -2.15
CA VAL A 71 -4.07 -18.17 -3.22
C VAL A 71 -4.28 -16.67 -3.03
N SER A 72 -5.21 -16.28 -2.15
CA SER A 72 -5.52 -14.91 -1.78
C SER A 72 -6.17 -14.92 -0.40
N ALA A 73 -6.00 -13.85 0.38
CA ALA A 73 -6.65 -13.73 1.68
C ALA A 73 -6.77 -12.28 2.14
N TYR A 74 -7.75 -12.04 3.02
CA TYR A 74 -7.96 -10.75 3.65
C TYR A 74 -8.40 -10.94 5.12
N ALA A 75 -7.76 -10.22 6.03
CA ALA A 75 -8.18 -10.20 7.43
C ALA A 75 -9.44 -9.35 7.60
N LEU A 76 -10.43 -9.86 8.34
CA LEU A 76 -11.62 -9.12 8.65
C LEU A 76 -11.33 -8.00 9.68
N ASP A 77 -12.10 -6.94 9.58
CA ASP A 77 -12.02 -5.77 10.45
C ASP A 77 -13.40 -5.41 11.04
N GLY A 78 -13.56 -4.18 11.49
CA GLY A 78 -14.82 -3.65 12.02
C GLY A 78 -15.98 -3.58 11.01
N ASN A 79 -15.71 -3.83 9.71
CA ASN A 79 -16.71 -3.75 8.64
C ASN A 79 -17.17 -5.14 8.15
N GLY A 80 -16.65 -6.21 8.71
CA GLY A 80 -17.09 -7.58 8.50
C GLY A 80 -16.74 -8.21 7.16
N LEU A 81 -17.40 -9.36 6.89
CA LEU A 81 -17.12 -10.19 5.72
C LEU A 81 -17.45 -9.49 4.40
N ALA A 82 -18.56 -8.76 4.32
CA ALA A 82 -18.98 -8.10 3.09
C ALA A 82 -17.95 -7.07 2.61
N ALA A 83 -17.39 -6.29 3.52
CA ALA A 83 -16.33 -5.33 3.19
C ALA A 83 -15.03 -6.02 2.78
N ALA A 84 -14.64 -7.11 3.46
CA ALA A 84 -13.45 -7.88 3.15
C ALA A 84 -13.52 -8.45 1.72
N VAL A 85 -14.59 -9.17 1.38
CA VAL A 85 -14.74 -9.77 0.04
C VAL A 85 -14.89 -8.71 -1.06
N SER A 86 -15.52 -7.56 -0.76
CA SER A 86 -15.61 -6.45 -1.71
C SER A 86 -14.22 -5.89 -2.05
N LYS A 87 -13.38 -5.66 -1.04
CA LYS A 87 -12.00 -5.19 -1.24
C LYS A 87 -11.16 -6.21 -2.01
N MET A 88 -11.33 -7.51 -1.75
CA MET A 88 -10.67 -8.56 -2.52
C MET A 88 -11.13 -8.57 -4.00
N ALA A 89 -12.39 -8.28 -4.24
CA ALA A 89 -12.98 -8.25 -5.59
C ALA A 89 -12.49 -7.07 -6.44
N PHE A 90 -12.20 -5.91 -5.81
CA PHE A 90 -11.83 -4.67 -6.50
C PHE A 90 -10.55 -4.79 -7.33
N GLY A 91 -9.53 -5.53 -6.86
CA GLY A 91 -8.22 -5.59 -7.49
C GLY A 91 -8.26 -6.13 -8.93
N ASN A 92 -8.88 -7.29 -9.12
CA ASN A 92 -8.97 -7.96 -10.42
C ASN A 92 -10.38 -7.91 -11.03
N HIS A 93 -11.27 -7.08 -10.50
CA HIS A 93 -12.66 -6.93 -10.95
C HIS A 93 -13.42 -8.27 -11.04
N LYS A 94 -13.17 -9.16 -10.07
CA LYS A 94 -13.86 -10.46 -9.98
C LYS A 94 -15.17 -10.31 -9.20
N GLY A 95 -16.20 -10.99 -9.64
CA GLY A 95 -17.45 -11.10 -8.91
C GLY A 95 -17.33 -12.02 -7.70
N VAL A 96 -18.27 -11.86 -6.78
CA VAL A 96 -18.40 -12.71 -5.60
C VAL A 96 -19.86 -13.08 -5.40
N LYS A 97 -20.13 -14.37 -5.21
CA LYS A 97 -21.39 -14.86 -4.74
C LYS A 97 -21.24 -15.38 -3.31
N ILE A 98 -21.78 -14.65 -2.35
CA ILE A 98 -21.80 -15.08 -0.95
C ILE A 98 -22.96 -16.07 -0.77
N ASP A 99 -22.70 -17.16 -0.04
CA ASP A 99 -23.71 -18.19 0.24
C ASP A 99 -24.85 -17.59 1.06
N ALA A 100 -26.08 -17.84 0.64
CA ALA A 100 -27.28 -17.38 1.34
C ALA A 100 -27.48 -18.00 2.74
N GLN A 101 -26.71 -19.04 3.09
CA GLN A 101 -26.69 -19.61 4.45
C GLN A 101 -25.88 -18.78 5.44
N VAL A 102 -25.00 -17.90 4.97
CA VAL A 102 -24.32 -16.92 5.84
C VAL A 102 -25.39 -15.97 6.41
N ALA A 103 -25.45 -15.84 7.70
CA ALA A 103 -26.43 -14.94 8.33
C ALA A 103 -26.16 -13.49 7.91
N LYS A 104 -27.23 -12.75 7.66
CA LYS A 104 -27.12 -11.35 7.20
C LYS A 104 -26.36 -10.48 8.20
N GLU A 105 -26.52 -10.74 9.46
CA GLU A 105 -25.83 -10.07 10.57
C GLU A 105 -24.33 -10.32 10.52
N ASP A 106 -23.91 -11.53 10.18
CA ASP A 106 -22.47 -11.90 10.07
C ASP A 106 -21.76 -11.23 8.88
N LEU A 107 -22.52 -10.74 7.87
CA LEU A 107 -21.91 -10.01 6.76
C LEU A 107 -21.26 -8.70 7.19
N PHE A 108 -21.82 -8.04 8.19
CA PHE A 108 -21.43 -6.70 8.61
C PHE A 108 -20.93 -6.64 10.06
N ALA A 109 -20.91 -7.78 10.76
CA ALA A 109 -20.40 -7.83 12.12
C ALA A 109 -18.89 -7.62 12.14
N ALA A 110 -18.40 -6.84 13.10
CA ALA A 110 -16.98 -6.73 13.37
C ALA A 110 -16.41 -8.11 13.76
N ASP A 111 -15.33 -8.52 13.10
CA ASP A 111 -14.73 -9.84 13.35
C ASP A 111 -13.19 -9.76 13.18
N PHE A 112 -12.55 -9.04 14.11
CA PHE A 112 -11.11 -8.85 14.10
C PHE A 112 -10.35 -10.15 14.31
N GLY A 113 -9.37 -10.43 13.47
CA GLY A 113 -8.53 -11.62 13.51
C GLY A 113 -9.05 -12.79 12.68
N SER A 114 -10.34 -12.82 12.32
CA SER A 114 -10.85 -13.78 11.32
C SER A 114 -10.30 -13.46 9.93
N ILE A 115 -10.14 -14.48 9.09
CA ILE A 115 -9.54 -14.33 7.76
C ILE A 115 -10.48 -14.99 6.73
N VAL A 116 -10.80 -14.26 5.65
CA VAL A 116 -11.41 -14.85 4.47
C VAL A 116 -10.31 -15.17 3.45
N ALA A 117 -10.30 -16.40 2.94
CA ALA A 117 -9.30 -16.89 2.00
C ALA A 117 -9.95 -17.36 0.70
N GLU A 118 -9.29 -17.11 -0.42
CA GLU A 118 -9.63 -17.74 -1.70
C GLU A 118 -8.87 -19.05 -1.86
N VAL A 119 -9.60 -20.10 -2.14
CA VAL A 119 -9.11 -21.49 -2.22
C VAL A 119 -9.56 -22.12 -3.54
N PRO A 120 -8.66 -22.68 -4.36
CA PRO A 120 -9.06 -23.47 -5.52
C PRO A 120 -10.05 -24.56 -5.14
N ALA A 121 -11.11 -24.74 -5.93
CA ALA A 121 -12.21 -25.61 -5.58
C ALA A 121 -11.77 -27.06 -5.29
N ASP A 122 -10.78 -27.56 -6.01
CA ASP A 122 -10.17 -28.89 -5.84
C ASP A 122 -9.28 -29.00 -4.59
N LYS A 123 -8.92 -27.89 -3.96
CA LYS A 123 -8.07 -27.83 -2.77
C LYS A 123 -8.83 -27.65 -1.46
N VAL A 124 -10.12 -27.35 -1.50
CA VAL A 124 -10.92 -27.11 -0.29
C VAL A 124 -10.86 -28.29 0.69
N ALA A 125 -10.94 -29.52 0.18
CA ALA A 125 -10.87 -30.73 1.01
C ALA A 125 -9.47 -31.01 1.60
N GLU A 126 -8.43 -30.38 1.08
CA GLU A 126 -7.04 -30.52 1.54
C GLU A 126 -6.64 -29.49 2.59
N LEU A 127 -7.51 -28.52 2.90
CA LEU A 127 -7.21 -27.47 3.88
C LEU A 127 -6.95 -28.06 5.27
N THR A 128 -5.98 -27.52 5.95
CA THR A 128 -5.64 -27.86 7.34
C THR A 128 -6.28 -26.92 8.36
N ILE A 129 -6.72 -25.72 7.92
CA ILE A 129 -7.48 -24.79 8.76
C ILE A 129 -8.91 -25.27 8.98
N ALA A 130 -9.48 -24.91 10.12
CA ALA A 130 -10.90 -25.12 10.42
C ALA A 130 -11.74 -24.00 9.78
N GLY A 131 -11.86 -24.00 8.46
CA GLY A 131 -12.59 -22.97 7.71
C GLY A 131 -13.95 -23.42 7.22
N VAL A 132 -14.86 -22.48 7.00
CA VAL A 132 -16.19 -22.70 6.45
C VAL A 132 -16.28 -22.00 5.09
N VAL A 133 -16.81 -22.72 4.08
CA VAL A 133 -17.08 -22.12 2.77
C VAL A 133 -18.21 -21.11 2.92
N VAL A 134 -17.98 -19.88 2.54
CA VAL A 134 -18.92 -18.75 2.66
C VAL A 134 -19.31 -18.14 1.30
N GLY A 135 -18.72 -18.62 0.22
CA GLY A 135 -19.04 -18.13 -1.12
C GLY A 135 -18.12 -18.67 -2.21
N GLU A 136 -18.28 -18.08 -3.36
CA GLU A 136 -17.56 -18.44 -4.58
C GLU A 136 -17.14 -17.18 -5.36
N VAL A 137 -16.01 -17.26 -6.03
CA VAL A 137 -15.52 -16.22 -6.95
C VAL A 137 -16.17 -16.43 -8.32
N GLU A 138 -16.70 -15.35 -8.91
CA GLU A 138 -17.35 -15.36 -10.22
C GLU A 138 -16.59 -14.48 -11.22
N ASP A 139 -16.78 -14.72 -12.53
CA ASP A 139 -16.19 -13.86 -13.57
C ASP A 139 -17.00 -12.58 -13.80
N ASP A 140 -18.32 -12.64 -13.56
CA ASP A 140 -19.17 -11.46 -13.62
C ASP A 140 -18.79 -10.48 -12.52
N ALA A 141 -18.48 -9.25 -12.88
CA ALA A 141 -18.08 -8.17 -11.96
C ALA A 141 -19.26 -7.68 -11.08
N VAL A 142 -19.86 -8.60 -10.32
CA VAL A 142 -21.03 -8.40 -9.46
C VAL A 142 -20.80 -9.03 -8.10
N LEU A 143 -21.13 -8.29 -7.05
CA LEU A 143 -21.19 -8.79 -5.68
C LEU A 143 -22.64 -9.23 -5.39
N SER A 144 -22.87 -10.48 -4.99
CA SER A 144 -24.21 -11.01 -4.79
C SER A 144 -24.37 -11.76 -3.47
N TYR A 145 -25.55 -11.59 -2.85
CA TYR A 145 -26.00 -12.31 -1.67
C TYR A 145 -27.52 -12.53 -1.73
N GLY A 146 -27.96 -13.75 -1.89
CA GLY A 146 -29.37 -14.04 -2.17
C GLY A 146 -29.84 -13.32 -3.44
N ASP A 147 -30.90 -12.53 -3.32
CA ASP A 147 -31.45 -11.71 -4.43
C ASP A 147 -30.78 -10.33 -4.56
N VAL A 148 -29.92 -9.96 -3.61
CA VAL A 148 -29.20 -8.67 -3.65
C VAL A 148 -28.00 -8.77 -4.58
N LYS A 149 -27.89 -7.80 -5.49
CA LYS A 149 -26.77 -7.68 -6.43
C LYS A 149 -26.28 -6.23 -6.43
N VAL A 150 -24.96 -6.07 -6.36
CA VAL A 150 -24.26 -4.79 -6.45
C VAL A 150 -23.22 -4.91 -7.55
N THR A 151 -23.24 -4.02 -8.52
CA THR A 151 -22.21 -4.02 -9.56
C THR A 151 -20.86 -3.55 -8.99
N MET A 152 -19.79 -3.97 -9.62
CA MET A 152 -18.44 -3.53 -9.26
C MET A 152 -18.29 -2.00 -9.33
N GLU A 153 -18.92 -1.38 -10.32
CA GLU A 153 -18.91 0.08 -10.49
C GLU A 153 -19.60 0.80 -9.34
N GLU A 154 -20.79 0.33 -8.92
CA GLU A 154 -21.50 0.88 -7.75
C GLU A 154 -20.68 0.74 -6.47
N ALA A 155 -20.12 -0.45 -6.23
CA ALA A 155 -19.32 -0.73 -5.05
C ALA A 155 -18.05 0.13 -5.01
N LEU A 156 -17.31 0.24 -6.11
CA LEU A 156 -16.12 1.09 -6.23
C LEU A 156 -16.45 2.56 -6.07
N THR A 157 -17.54 3.03 -6.65
CA THR A 157 -17.98 4.43 -6.53
C THR A 157 -18.31 4.76 -5.06
N ALA A 158 -19.03 3.88 -4.38
CA ALA A 158 -19.34 4.05 -2.97
C ALA A 158 -18.08 4.06 -2.09
N TRP A 159 -17.15 3.15 -2.34
CA TRP A 159 -15.91 3.05 -1.57
C TRP A 159 -15.00 4.26 -1.78
N LYS A 160 -14.72 4.65 -3.03
CA LYS A 160 -13.90 5.82 -3.37
C LYS A 160 -14.55 7.13 -2.92
N GLY A 161 -15.87 7.23 -3.03
CA GLY A 161 -16.62 8.44 -2.72
C GLY A 161 -16.60 8.86 -1.26
N THR A 162 -16.26 7.97 -0.34
CA THR A 162 -16.27 8.24 1.10
C THR A 162 -15.39 9.45 1.48
N LEU A 163 -14.19 9.54 0.93
CA LEU A 163 -13.23 10.61 1.20
C LEU A 163 -13.10 11.64 0.06
N GLU A 164 -13.85 11.50 -1.03
CA GLU A 164 -13.67 12.30 -2.24
C GLU A 164 -13.80 13.82 -2.00
N LYS A 165 -14.58 14.23 -0.98
CA LYS A 165 -14.75 15.64 -0.61
C LYS A 165 -13.54 16.25 0.07
N VAL A 166 -12.78 15.47 0.80
CA VAL A 166 -11.61 15.92 1.59
C VAL A 166 -10.28 15.47 0.98
N PHE A 167 -10.29 14.31 0.34
CA PHE A 167 -9.13 13.74 -0.34
C PHE A 167 -9.55 13.15 -1.68
N LYS A 168 -9.40 13.92 -2.72
CA LYS A 168 -9.84 13.54 -4.08
C LYS A 168 -9.02 12.38 -4.62
N THR A 169 -9.68 11.40 -5.23
CA THR A 169 -9.01 10.28 -5.93
C THR A 169 -8.29 10.72 -7.19
N VAL A 170 -8.75 11.82 -7.80
CA VAL A 170 -8.10 12.45 -8.95
C VAL A 170 -7.76 13.88 -8.57
N SER A 171 -6.48 14.20 -8.46
CA SER A 171 -6.02 15.56 -8.23
C SER A 171 -6.23 16.37 -9.48
N GLY A 172 -7.12 17.39 -9.42
CA GLY A 172 -7.22 18.54 -10.34
C GLY A 172 -6.80 18.36 -11.81
N ALA A 173 -6.91 17.14 -12.34
CA ALA A 173 -6.44 16.78 -13.68
C ALA A 173 -7.04 17.63 -14.80
N GLU A 174 -8.17 18.32 -14.53
CA GLU A 174 -8.77 19.28 -15.46
C GLU A 174 -7.95 20.58 -15.62
N LYS A 175 -6.92 20.78 -14.79
CA LYS A 175 -6.05 21.97 -14.82
C LYS A 175 -4.55 21.65 -14.90
N ASN A 176 -4.17 20.40 -14.92
CA ASN A 176 -2.79 20.02 -15.19
C ASN A 176 -2.59 19.97 -16.70
N ASP A 177 -2.22 21.10 -17.29
CA ASP A 177 -1.69 21.18 -18.66
C ASP A 177 -0.31 20.50 -18.79
N GLY A 178 0.13 19.79 -17.77
CA GLY A 178 1.32 18.94 -17.81
C GLY A 178 1.02 17.65 -18.55
N PRO A 179 1.98 17.09 -19.30
CA PRO A 179 1.81 15.79 -19.92
C PRO A 179 1.45 14.76 -18.84
N ALA A 180 0.49 13.87 -19.15
CA ALA A 180 0.22 12.71 -18.30
C ALA A 180 1.54 11.97 -18.03
N PRO A 181 1.71 11.33 -16.83
CA PRO A 181 2.87 10.47 -16.61
C PRO A 181 2.97 9.53 -17.81
N GLU A 182 4.07 9.63 -18.54
CA GLU A 182 4.27 8.77 -19.71
C GLU A 182 4.25 7.32 -19.24
N SER A 183 3.50 6.48 -19.92
CA SER A 183 3.55 5.05 -19.64
C SER A 183 4.98 4.53 -19.85
N ILE A 184 5.32 3.40 -19.23
CA ILE A 184 6.64 2.77 -19.44
C ILE A 184 6.88 2.54 -20.94
N GLU A 185 5.84 2.19 -21.69
CA GLU A 185 5.90 2.00 -23.14
C GLU A 185 6.18 3.32 -23.89
N ALA A 186 5.57 4.43 -23.46
CA ALA A 186 5.85 5.74 -24.04
C ALA A 186 7.28 6.20 -23.76
N GLN A 187 7.78 5.93 -22.55
CA GLN A 187 9.15 6.24 -22.17
C GLN A 187 10.17 5.36 -22.92
N GLN A 188 9.88 4.08 -23.11
CA GLN A 188 10.68 3.18 -23.97
C GLN A 188 10.72 3.64 -25.42
N ALA A 189 9.58 4.10 -25.95
CA ALA A 189 9.50 4.64 -27.31
C ALA A 189 10.30 5.94 -27.47
N ALA A 190 10.36 6.77 -26.41
CA ALA A 190 11.04 8.06 -26.43
C ALA A 190 12.57 7.94 -26.34
N ASP A 191 13.09 7.03 -25.51
CA ASP A 191 14.53 6.90 -25.23
C ASP A 191 15.19 5.62 -25.79
N GLY A 192 14.38 4.71 -26.39
CA GLY A 192 14.87 3.43 -26.90
C GLY A 192 15.26 2.43 -25.79
N GLY A 193 14.75 2.63 -24.59
CA GLY A 193 15.01 1.75 -23.44
C GLY A 193 14.39 0.36 -23.59
N THR A 194 14.87 -0.58 -22.80
CA THR A 194 14.39 -1.97 -22.79
C THR A 194 14.09 -2.45 -21.38
N ILE A 195 13.20 -3.41 -21.25
CA ILE A 195 12.97 -4.14 -20.00
C ILE A 195 13.61 -5.52 -20.13
N ASP A 196 14.40 -5.92 -19.14
CA ASP A 196 14.99 -7.25 -19.11
C ASP A 196 14.02 -8.33 -18.61
N GLU A 197 14.46 -9.58 -18.61
CA GLU A 197 13.67 -10.73 -18.15
C GLU A 197 13.29 -10.70 -16.67
N ASN A 198 13.96 -9.84 -15.86
CA ASN A 198 13.67 -9.62 -14.45
C ASN A 198 12.75 -8.41 -14.21
N GLY A 199 12.27 -7.76 -15.27
CA GLY A 199 11.44 -6.58 -15.20
C GLY A 199 12.20 -5.27 -14.90
N CYS A 200 13.53 -5.26 -15.00
CA CYS A 200 14.33 -4.05 -14.81
C CYS A 200 14.41 -3.23 -16.08
N TYR A 201 14.14 -1.92 -15.94
CA TYR A 201 14.23 -0.99 -17.06
C TYR A 201 15.69 -0.55 -17.30
N HIS A 202 16.11 -0.64 -18.54
CA HIS A 202 17.41 -0.15 -19.04
C HIS A 202 17.17 1.01 -19.99
N ALA A 203 17.56 2.23 -19.59
CA ALA A 203 17.42 3.40 -20.43
C ALA A 203 18.23 3.30 -21.72
N GLY A 204 17.63 3.63 -22.85
CA GLY A 204 18.30 3.62 -24.16
C GLY A 204 19.35 4.70 -24.29
N SER A 205 19.23 5.80 -23.55
CA SER A 205 20.23 6.85 -23.47
C SER A 205 20.40 7.33 -22.03
N VAL A 206 21.63 7.55 -21.60
CA VAL A 206 21.97 8.13 -20.31
C VAL A 206 22.62 9.49 -20.55
N TYR A 207 22.04 10.54 -19.95
CA TYR A 207 22.66 11.86 -20.03
C TYR A 207 24.03 11.87 -19.36
N VAL A 208 25.04 12.29 -20.11
CA VAL A 208 26.40 12.44 -19.59
C VAL A 208 26.71 13.91 -19.42
N CYS A 209 26.96 14.34 -18.20
CA CYS A 209 27.31 15.72 -17.90
C CYS A 209 28.58 16.16 -18.68
N LYS A 210 28.51 17.30 -19.36
CA LYS A 210 29.62 17.87 -20.14
C LYS A 210 30.71 18.44 -19.25
N HIS A 211 30.35 18.94 -18.07
CA HIS A 211 31.27 19.54 -17.11
C HIS A 211 31.47 18.59 -15.93
N LYS A 212 32.45 17.71 -16.06
CA LYS A 212 32.77 16.71 -15.04
C LYS A 212 33.66 17.32 -13.95
N VAL A 213 33.33 17.04 -12.70
CA VAL A 213 34.14 17.36 -11.51
C VAL A 213 34.52 16.04 -10.83
N ALA A 214 35.71 16.00 -10.22
CA ALA A 214 36.19 14.77 -9.57
C ALA A 214 35.32 14.34 -8.39
N LYS A 215 34.82 15.31 -7.62
CA LYS A 215 33.88 15.13 -6.52
C LYS A 215 32.78 16.16 -6.66
N PRO A 216 31.59 15.82 -7.15
CA PRO A 216 30.48 16.74 -7.19
C PRO A 216 30.05 17.13 -5.77
N ARG A 217 29.77 18.40 -5.55
CA ARG A 217 29.22 18.90 -4.30
C ARG A 217 27.70 18.90 -4.40
N VAL A 218 27.06 18.29 -3.40
CA VAL A 218 25.59 18.21 -3.27
C VAL A 218 25.17 19.13 -2.13
N PHE A 219 24.38 20.14 -2.43
CA PHE A 219 23.72 20.96 -1.42
C PHE A 219 22.38 20.37 -1.05
N ILE A 220 22.15 20.14 0.24
CA ILE A 220 20.89 19.66 0.80
C ILE A 220 20.32 20.73 1.73
N PRO A 221 19.30 21.50 1.30
CA PRO A 221 18.60 22.41 2.19
C PRO A 221 17.68 21.64 3.14
N VAL A 222 17.70 22.02 4.42
CA VAL A 222 16.85 21.46 5.47
C VAL A 222 15.94 22.55 5.99
N PHE A 223 14.66 22.42 5.77
CA PHE A 223 13.61 23.32 6.26
C PHE A 223 12.92 22.71 7.50
N PRO A 224 12.16 23.50 8.29
CA PRO A 224 11.29 22.93 9.31
C PRO A 224 10.37 21.87 8.72
N GLY A 225 10.40 20.65 9.28
CA GLY A 225 9.63 19.50 8.78
C GLY A 225 10.36 18.60 7.78
N THR A 226 11.54 18.99 7.26
CA THR A 226 12.39 18.11 6.44
C THR A 226 12.83 16.88 7.24
N ASN A 227 12.83 15.69 6.63
CA ASN A 227 13.07 14.41 7.31
C ASN A 227 13.83 13.42 6.44
N CYS A 228 14.51 13.60 5.50
CA CYS A 228 15.27 12.59 4.74
C CYS A 228 16.70 13.04 4.42
N GLU A 229 17.17 14.11 5.06
CA GLU A 229 18.48 14.70 4.79
C GLU A 229 19.62 13.74 5.14
N TYR A 230 19.45 12.96 6.21
CA TYR A 230 20.47 12.03 6.67
C TYR A 230 20.67 10.84 5.72
N ASP A 231 19.58 10.23 5.26
CA ASP A 231 19.64 9.11 4.32
C ASP A 231 20.09 9.56 2.94
N SER A 232 19.62 10.74 2.51
CA SER A 232 20.07 11.37 1.26
C SER A 232 21.58 11.66 1.31
N THR A 233 22.08 12.21 2.42
CA THR A 233 23.52 12.44 2.63
C THR A 233 24.31 11.14 2.43
N LYS A 234 23.93 10.07 3.12
CA LYS A 234 24.60 8.76 3.00
C LYS A 234 24.59 8.23 1.57
N ALA A 235 23.48 8.39 0.86
CA ALA A 235 23.35 7.90 -0.52
C ALA A 235 24.33 8.63 -1.45
N PHE A 236 24.41 9.94 -1.36
CA PHE A 236 25.34 10.75 -2.16
C PHE A 236 26.81 10.51 -1.79
N GLU A 237 27.13 10.39 -0.51
CA GLU A 237 28.48 10.07 -0.04
C GLU A 237 28.94 8.70 -0.54
N ARG A 238 28.06 7.67 -0.52
CA ARG A 238 28.34 6.35 -1.08
C ARG A 238 28.59 6.39 -2.60
N ALA A 239 27.94 7.33 -3.29
CA ALA A 239 28.16 7.58 -4.71
C ALA A 239 29.45 8.39 -4.99
N GLY A 240 30.19 8.82 -3.95
CA GLY A 240 31.46 9.55 -4.07
C GLY A 240 31.32 11.07 -4.12
N ALA A 241 30.17 11.63 -3.81
CA ALA A 241 29.95 13.07 -3.74
C ALA A 241 30.41 13.66 -2.38
N GLU A 242 30.58 14.97 -2.34
CA GLU A 242 30.76 15.78 -1.13
C GLU A 242 29.42 16.43 -0.80
N VAL A 243 28.89 16.19 0.41
CA VAL A 243 27.55 16.67 0.78
C VAL A 243 27.66 17.85 1.74
N ASP A 244 26.93 18.93 1.44
CA ASP A 244 26.81 20.13 2.25
C ASP A 244 25.35 20.32 2.71
N VAL A 245 25.04 19.95 3.96
CA VAL A 245 23.73 20.10 4.57
C VAL A 245 23.64 21.43 5.31
N LYS A 246 22.66 22.25 5.01
CA LYS A 246 22.40 23.53 5.69
C LYS A 246 20.96 23.59 6.18
N VAL A 247 20.80 24.00 7.43
CA VAL A 247 19.49 24.17 8.07
C VAL A 247 19.01 25.60 7.87
N PHE A 248 17.77 25.72 7.40
CA PHE A 248 17.05 26.99 7.34
C PHE A 248 16.49 27.34 8.72
N LYS A 249 17.01 28.40 9.32
CA LYS A 249 16.53 28.92 10.62
C LYS A 249 15.46 29.96 10.38
N ASN A 250 14.34 29.87 11.08
CA ASN A 250 13.18 30.76 10.90
C ASN A 250 12.66 31.38 12.22
N LEU A 251 13.44 31.35 13.30
CA LEU A 251 13.02 31.86 14.60
C LEU A 251 12.95 33.38 14.64
N THR A 252 13.87 34.05 13.94
CA THR A 252 13.94 35.51 13.86
C THR A 252 14.10 36.00 12.43
N ALA A 253 13.80 37.27 12.18
CA ALA A 253 14.03 37.89 10.86
C ALA A 253 15.52 37.92 10.46
N GLU A 254 16.42 37.91 11.43
CA GLU A 254 17.87 37.84 11.21
C GLU A 254 18.27 36.42 10.79
N ASP A 255 17.77 35.39 11.50
CA ASP A 255 17.99 33.98 11.14
C ASP A 255 17.54 33.66 9.70
N ILE A 256 16.42 34.22 9.26
CA ILE A 256 15.92 34.06 7.89
C ILE A 256 16.89 34.67 6.88
N ARG A 257 17.34 35.92 7.11
CA ARG A 257 18.29 36.59 6.22
C ARG A 257 19.63 35.87 6.15
N ASP A 258 20.14 35.43 7.28
CA ASP A 258 21.37 34.65 7.35
C ASP A 258 21.25 33.31 6.64
N SER A 259 20.13 32.61 6.84
CA SER A 259 19.87 31.36 6.15
C SER A 259 19.80 31.52 4.63
N VAL A 260 19.13 32.56 4.13
CA VAL A 260 19.09 32.88 2.70
C VAL A 260 20.50 33.14 2.16
N ASN A 261 21.33 33.92 2.88
CA ASN A 261 22.70 34.20 2.47
C ASN A 261 23.59 32.96 2.46
N ILE A 262 23.40 32.05 3.44
CA ILE A 262 24.11 30.77 3.51
C ILE A 262 23.69 29.85 2.35
N PHE A 263 22.40 29.77 2.08
CA PHE A 263 21.88 28.98 0.99
C PHE A 263 22.33 29.46 -0.38
N ALA A 264 22.32 30.79 -0.62
CA ALA A 264 22.82 31.38 -1.86
C ALA A 264 24.28 30.97 -2.12
N LYS A 265 25.14 31.06 -1.12
CA LYS A 265 26.54 30.62 -1.23
C LYS A 265 26.69 29.13 -1.48
N ALA A 266 25.86 28.31 -0.83
CA ALA A 266 25.87 26.85 -1.02
C ALA A 266 25.41 26.46 -2.43
N ILE A 267 24.39 27.13 -2.97
CA ILE A 267 23.91 26.96 -4.34
C ILE A 267 25.00 27.28 -5.36
N ASP A 268 25.69 28.42 -5.19
CA ASP A 268 26.77 28.84 -6.11
C ASP A 268 27.93 27.84 -6.18
N GLN A 269 28.13 27.06 -5.12
CA GLN A 269 29.23 26.09 -5.01
C GLN A 269 28.82 24.67 -5.38
N ALA A 270 27.51 24.37 -5.48
CA ALA A 270 27.00 23.04 -5.71
C ALA A 270 26.89 22.70 -7.21
N GLN A 271 27.08 21.44 -7.54
CA GLN A 271 26.74 20.85 -8.85
C GLN A 271 25.39 20.15 -8.84
N ILE A 272 24.92 19.78 -7.63
CA ILE A 272 23.65 19.09 -7.41
C ILE A 272 22.93 19.79 -6.25
N ILE A 273 21.64 20.03 -6.40
CA ILE A 273 20.77 20.47 -5.30
C ILE A 273 19.75 19.35 -5.08
N MET A 274 19.66 18.86 -3.84
CA MET A 274 18.74 17.79 -3.45
C MET A 274 17.77 18.33 -2.40
N PHE A 275 16.48 18.37 -2.75
CA PHE A 275 15.40 18.68 -1.81
C PHE A 275 14.86 17.38 -1.23
N PRO A 276 15.14 17.06 0.04
CA PRO A 276 14.62 15.85 0.66
C PRO A 276 13.12 15.99 0.95
N GLY A 277 12.47 14.86 1.16
CA GLY A 277 11.09 14.82 1.61
C GLY A 277 10.91 15.24 3.06
N GLY A 278 9.66 15.31 3.50
CA GLY A 278 9.33 15.68 4.88
C GLY A 278 7.83 15.84 5.10
N PHE A 279 7.50 16.43 6.24
CA PHE A 279 6.14 16.69 6.70
C PHE A 279 5.80 18.21 6.69
N SER A 280 6.43 18.98 5.88
CA SER A 280 6.18 20.42 5.75
C SER A 280 5.20 20.75 4.65
#